data_49e15e49c80deb8f6c1f696140733b5a
#
_entry.id   49e15e49c80deb8f6c1f696140733b5a
#
_cell.length_a   1.000
_cell.length_b   1.000
_cell.length_c   1.000
_cell.angle_alpha   90.00
_cell.angle_beta   90.00
_cell.angle_gamma   90.00
#
_symmetry.space_group_name_H-M   'P 1'
#
loop_
_entity.id
_entity.type
_entity.pdbx_description
1 polymer ?
#
loop_
_entity_poly.entity_id
_entity_poly.type
_entity_poly.pdbx_seq_one_letter_code
_entity_poly.pdbx_strand_id
1 'polypeptide(L)'
;MDLPMKVSVLVPVYNLARFIEPCLLSLLEQQTDFEFEVIAIDDGSSDDSWSIMQRLARQWPGLRALQNEQNMGLARTQKRLLAEAQGAYLAYVDGDDLALPGKLQRQVDYLDTHPGCTLCYHEAEMFDDETDERIKLFTRDYYNAHYLGPVMTREALIRFGVFVNASSIMFHRYDGMADAIDEGCKIILDYPWHILNLSLNPGTLDFIPEPLGRYRFHTQSFGGQTRKSAERREQSLHDLLRACDNAAMFDADPVIIAQGRAHHYYSAALYFLRQDDVVRFTQLIEQSAAEVAKLAPGWFFDERHQLAWTHRAHPSQVMQQLFGEAA
;
A
#
# COMPACT_ATOMS: atom_id res chain seq x y z
N MET A 1 -35.52 8.30 10.88
CA MET A 1 -34.22 9.01 10.99
C MET A 1 -33.25 8.17 10.17
N ASP A 2 -32.74 8.75 9.11
CA ASP A 2 -31.70 8.06 8.34
C ASP A 2 -30.51 7.86 9.26
N LEU A 3 -29.97 6.64 9.32
CA LEU A 3 -28.75 6.32 10.05
C LEU A 3 -27.62 7.13 9.40
N PRO A 4 -26.71 7.72 10.20
CA PRO A 4 -25.56 8.40 9.60
C PRO A 4 -24.74 7.39 8.80
N MET A 5 -24.20 7.82 7.64
CA MET A 5 -23.31 7.03 6.80
C MET A 5 -22.15 6.46 7.63
N LYS A 6 -22.07 5.13 7.72
CA LYS A 6 -21.05 4.47 8.55
C LYS A 6 -19.72 4.34 7.82
N VAL A 7 -19.75 3.93 6.54
CA VAL A 7 -18.56 3.68 5.73
C VAL A 7 -18.66 4.40 4.38
N SER A 8 -17.59 5.07 3.97
CA SER A 8 -17.35 5.44 2.56
C SER A 8 -16.22 4.59 2.00
N VAL A 9 -16.49 3.85 0.93
CA VAL A 9 -15.47 3.07 0.20
C VAL A 9 -14.94 3.94 -0.93
N LEU A 10 -13.63 4.15 -0.97
CA LEU A 10 -12.93 5.05 -1.89
C LEU A 10 -12.26 4.25 -3.00
N VAL A 11 -12.64 4.49 -4.25
CA VAL A 11 -12.14 3.75 -5.43
C VAL A 11 -11.59 4.72 -6.47
N PRO A 12 -10.26 4.86 -6.62
CA PRO A 12 -9.68 5.59 -7.74
C PRO A 12 -9.70 4.73 -9.00
N VAL A 13 -9.95 5.37 -10.15
CA VAL A 13 -10.06 4.69 -11.43
C VAL A 13 -9.29 5.46 -12.50
N TYR A 14 -8.40 4.79 -13.23
CA TYR A 14 -7.75 5.32 -14.43
C TYR A 14 -7.38 4.21 -15.41
N ASN A 15 -8.07 4.16 -16.56
CA ASN A 15 -7.87 3.14 -17.60
C ASN A 15 -8.01 1.70 -17.06
N LEU A 16 -9.12 1.42 -16.38
CA LEU A 16 -9.43 0.13 -15.75
C LEU A 16 -10.71 -0.53 -16.31
N ALA A 17 -11.07 -0.27 -17.57
CA ALA A 17 -12.31 -0.79 -18.18
C ALA A 17 -12.48 -2.31 -18.02
N ARG A 18 -11.38 -3.07 -18.03
CA ARG A 18 -11.39 -4.52 -17.84
C ARG A 18 -11.72 -4.95 -16.40
N PHE A 19 -11.40 -4.12 -15.41
CA PHE A 19 -11.36 -4.50 -14.00
C PHE A 19 -12.44 -3.81 -13.15
N ILE A 20 -12.85 -2.59 -13.54
CA ILE A 20 -13.66 -1.73 -12.69
C ILE A 20 -15.06 -2.29 -12.41
N GLU A 21 -15.68 -3.00 -13.34
CA GLU A 21 -17.00 -3.58 -13.11
C GLU A 21 -16.98 -4.66 -12.02
N PRO A 22 -16.14 -5.72 -12.10
CA PRO A 22 -16.06 -6.71 -11.03
C PRO A 22 -15.60 -6.10 -9.69
N CYS A 23 -14.70 -5.10 -9.71
CA CYS A 23 -14.31 -4.39 -8.49
C CYS A 23 -15.53 -3.73 -7.82
N LEU A 24 -16.27 -2.88 -8.54
CA LEU A 24 -17.42 -2.16 -7.99
C LEU A 24 -18.54 -3.12 -7.55
N LEU A 25 -18.83 -4.18 -8.31
CA LEU A 25 -19.84 -5.16 -7.92
C LEU A 25 -19.45 -5.87 -6.61
N SER A 26 -18.18 -6.24 -6.44
CA SER A 26 -17.70 -6.88 -5.21
C SER A 26 -17.87 -6.01 -3.96
N LEU A 27 -17.90 -4.69 -4.13
CA LEU A 27 -18.15 -3.71 -3.07
C LEU A 27 -19.64 -3.44 -2.86
N LEU A 28 -20.40 -3.27 -3.93
CA LEU A 28 -21.82 -2.94 -3.88
C LEU A 28 -22.68 -4.11 -3.37
N GLU A 29 -22.22 -5.33 -3.52
CA GLU A 29 -22.86 -6.55 -3.05
C GLU A 29 -22.52 -6.92 -1.59
N GLN A 30 -21.72 -6.10 -0.89
CA GLN A 30 -21.41 -6.33 0.52
C GLN A 30 -22.70 -6.29 1.38
N GLN A 31 -22.80 -7.25 2.29
CA GLN A 31 -23.93 -7.31 3.25
C GLN A 31 -23.47 -6.73 4.58
N THR A 32 -24.15 -5.68 5.04
CA THR A 32 -23.83 -4.97 6.28
C THR A 32 -25.11 -4.65 7.06
N ASP A 33 -24.99 -4.46 8.37
CA ASP A 33 -26.08 -3.99 9.24
C ASP A 33 -26.08 -2.45 9.41
N PHE A 34 -25.28 -1.75 8.60
CA PHE A 34 -25.14 -0.30 8.57
C PHE A 34 -25.19 0.24 7.12
N GLU A 35 -25.40 1.55 6.99
CA GLU A 35 -25.38 2.24 5.69
C GLU A 35 -23.93 2.52 5.25
N PHE A 36 -23.64 2.25 3.97
CA PHE A 36 -22.37 2.58 3.34
C PHE A 36 -22.58 3.13 1.92
N GLU A 37 -21.59 3.87 1.44
CA GLU A 37 -21.51 4.34 0.06
C GLU A 37 -20.22 3.86 -0.59
N VAL A 38 -20.22 3.74 -1.92
CA VAL A 38 -19.05 3.55 -2.75
C VAL A 38 -18.83 4.80 -3.58
N ILE A 39 -17.69 5.45 -3.44
CA ILE A 39 -17.30 6.63 -4.20
C ILE A 39 -16.21 6.23 -5.17
N ALA A 40 -16.51 6.21 -6.45
CA ALA A 40 -15.55 5.91 -7.50
C ALA A 40 -15.25 7.18 -8.31
N ILE A 41 -13.97 7.55 -8.44
CA ILE A 41 -13.55 8.72 -9.23
C ILE A 41 -12.70 8.27 -10.40
N ASP A 42 -13.21 8.49 -11.61
CA ASP A 42 -12.49 8.33 -12.86
C ASP A 42 -11.54 9.51 -13.08
N ASP A 43 -10.25 9.24 -13.16
CA ASP A 43 -9.20 10.26 -13.33
C ASP A 43 -8.94 10.62 -14.81
N GLY A 44 -10.02 10.86 -15.57
CA GLY A 44 -9.94 11.23 -16.98
C GLY A 44 -9.47 10.04 -17.85
N SER A 45 -10.04 8.86 -17.67
CA SER A 45 -9.74 7.67 -18.46
C SER A 45 -10.02 7.89 -19.95
N SER A 46 -9.19 7.27 -20.79
CA SER A 46 -9.36 7.25 -22.24
C SER A 46 -10.04 5.98 -22.77
N ASP A 47 -10.27 4.99 -21.90
CA ASP A 47 -10.97 3.74 -22.18
C ASP A 47 -12.44 3.80 -21.71
N ASP A 48 -13.14 2.67 -21.72
CA ASP A 48 -14.55 2.57 -21.34
C ASP A 48 -14.83 2.64 -19.83
N SER A 49 -13.83 2.90 -18.97
CA SER A 49 -13.96 2.92 -17.51
C SER A 49 -15.11 3.83 -17.06
N TRP A 50 -15.15 5.08 -17.55
CA TRP A 50 -16.18 6.03 -17.20
C TRP A 50 -17.59 5.58 -17.61
N SER A 51 -17.74 5.05 -18.82
CA SER A 51 -19.04 4.58 -19.32
C SER A 51 -19.58 3.39 -18.49
N ILE A 52 -18.69 2.50 -18.03
CA ILE A 52 -19.02 1.37 -17.15
C ILE A 52 -19.49 1.90 -15.78
N MET A 53 -18.75 2.82 -15.18
CA MET A 53 -19.10 3.43 -13.89
C MET A 53 -20.47 4.14 -13.95
N GLN A 54 -20.73 4.91 -14.99
CA GLN A 54 -22.01 5.59 -15.19
C GLN A 54 -23.18 4.59 -15.32
N ARG A 55 -22.96 3.48 -16.02
CA ARG A 55 -23.96 2.42 -16.16
C ARG A 55 -24.31 1.78 -14.81
N LEU A 56 -23.28 1.45 -14.01
CA LEU A 56 -23.45 0.87 -12.68
C LEU A 56 -24.13 1.85 -11.72
N ALA A 57 -23.77 3.13 -11.73
CA ALA A 57 -24.37 4.14 -10.86
C ALA A 57 -25.88 4.34 -11.11
N ARG A 58 -26.38 4.06 -12.31
CA ARG A 58 -27.83 4.05 -12.60
C ARG A 58 -28.54 2.84 -11.98
N GLN A 59 -27.83 1.76 -11.74
CA GLN A 59 -28.39 0.50 -11.22
C GLN A 59 -28.25 0.40 -9.70
N TRP A 60 -27.21 1.03 -9.14
CA TRP A 60 -26.85 0.94 -7.74
C TRP A 60 -26.83 2.33 -7.08
N PRO A 61 -27.91 2.69 -6.35
CA PRO A 61 -27.99 4.01 -5.69
C PRO A 61 -26.86 4.31 -4.69
N GLY A 62 -26.24 3.27 -4.13
CA GLY A 62 -25.09 3.39 -3.22
C GLY A 62 -23.76 3.72 -3.93
N LEU A 63 -23.72 3.75 -5.27
CA LEU A 63 -22.55 4.13 -6.04
C LEU A 63 -22.59 5.60 -6.47
N ARG A 64 -21.62 6.39 -6.00
CA ARG A 64 -21.36 7.75 -6.47
C ARG A 64 -20.20 7.71 -7.47
N ALA A 65 -20.52 7.75 -8.77
CA ALA A 65 -19.54 7.83 -9.84
C ALA A 65 -19.24 9.30 -10.18
N LEU A 66 -17.99 9.70 -10.05
CA LEU A 66 -17.47 11.03 -10.32
C LEU A 66 -16.36 10.95 -11.37
N GLN A 67 -16.09 12.06 -12.07
CA GLN A 67 -15.02 12.15 -13.07
C GLN A 67 -14.18 13.41 -12.85
N ASN A 68 -12.86 13.31 -13.03
CA ASN A 68 -11.97 14.45 -13.20
C ASN A 68 -12.02 14.91 -14.67
N GLU A 69 -11.96 16.21 -14.90
CA GLU A 69 -11.96 16.77 -16.26
C GLU A 69 -10.77 16.28 -17.12
N GLN A 70 -9.66 15.94 -16.44
CA GLN A 70 -8.44 15.41 -17.03
C GLN A 70 -7.71 14.54 -16.02
N ASN A 71 -6.73 13.76 -16.45
CA ASN A 71 -5.88 13.00 -15.54
C ASN A 71 -5.11 13.96 -14.61
N MET A 72 -5.39 13.89 -13.33
CA MET A 72 -4.75 14.68 -12.26
C MET A 72 -3.67 13.90 -11.51
N GLY A 73 -3.61 12.59 -11.70
CA GLY A 73 -2.76 11.65 -11.00
C GLY A 73 -3.37 11.13 -9.70
N LEU A 74 -2.94 9.92 -9.30
CA LEU A 74 -3.54 9.16 -8.19
C LEU A 74 -3.61 9.96 -6.88
N ALA A 75 -2.54 10.69 -6.50
CA ALA A 75 -2.52 11.46 -5.25
C ALA A 75 -3.64 12.51 -5.17
N ARG A 76 -3.89 13.25 -6.26
CA ARG A 76 -4.97 14.25 -6.30
C ARG A 76 -6.35 13.61 -6.34
N THR A 77 -6.48 12.50 -7.04
CA THR A 77 -7.71 11.70 -7.07
C THR A 77 -8.02 11.13 -5.69
N GLN A 78 -7.02 10.65 -4.93
CA GLN A 78 -7.16 10.25 -3.54
C GLN A 78 -7.62 11.41 -2.64
N LYS A 79 -7.02 12.60 -2.76
CA LYS A 79 -7.47 13.80 -2.01
C LYS A 79 -8.94 14.14 -2.31
N ARG A 80 -9.35 14.06 -3.57
CA ARG A 80 -10.74 14.29 -3.95
C ARG A 80 -11.68 13.22 -3.38
N LEU A 81 -11.29 11.94 -3.42
CA LEU A 81 -12.03 10.84 -2.77
C LEU A 81 -12.24 11.10 -1.28
N LEU A 82 -11.18 11.50 -0.57
CA LEU A 82 -11.26 11.86 0.85
C LEU A 82 -12.21 13.04 1.10
N ALA A 83 -12.18 14.06 0.25
CA ALA A 83 -13.06 15.25 0.38
C ALA A 83 -14.55 14.92 0.14
N GLU A 84 -14.84 13.94 -0.72
CA GLU A 84 -16.20 13.48 -1.03
C GLU A 84 -16.81 12.54 0.02
N ALA A 85 -15.98 11.94 0.88
CA ALA A 85 -16.37 10.92 1.83
C ALA A 85 -17.22 11.47 2.99
N GLN A 86 -18.32 10.76 3.31
CA GLN A 86 -19.25 11.13 4.40
C GLN A 86 -19.22 10.13 5.56
N GLY A 87 -18.71 8.91 5.34
CA GLY A 87 -18.67 7.84 6.32
C GLY A 87 -17.83 8.19 7.56
N ALA A 88 -18.19 7.62 8.69
CA ALA A 88 -17.38 7.67 9.91
C ALA A 88 -16.08 6.89 9.75
N TYR A 89 -16.10 5.83 8.94
CA TYR A 89 -14.96 5.04 8.53
C TYR A 89 -14.73 5.17 7.03
N LEU A 90 -13.46 5.11 6.62
CA LEU A 90 -13.06 5.15 5.23
C LEU A 90 -12.34 3.85 4.89
N ALA A 91 -12.87 3.10 3.91
CA ALA A 91 -12.21 1.96 3.30
C ALA A 91 -11.63 2.39 1.95
N TYR A 92 -10.48 1.86 1.59
CA TYR A 92 -9.87 2.14 0.28
C TYR A 92 -9.70 0.84 -0.50
N VAL A 93 -10.00 0.87 -1.80
CA VAL A 93 -9.85 -0.26 -2.71
C VAL A 93 -9.41 0.26 -4.08
N ASP A 94 -8.29 -0.24 -4.59
CA ASP A 94 -7.87 0.04 -5.97
C ASP A 94 -8.86 -0.56 -6.97
N GLY A 95 -9.13 0.17 -8.07
CA GLY A 95 -10.18 -0.18 -9.02
C GLY A 95 -9.95 -1.46 -9.84
N ASP A 96 -8.82 -2.13 -9.66
CA ASP A 96 -8.47 -3.44 -10.24
C ASP A 96 -8.52 -4.61 -9.23
N ASP A 97 -8.79 -4.34 -7.95
CA ASP A 97 -8.87 -5.33 -6.88
C ASP A 97 -10.31 -5.76 -6.58
N LEU A 98 -10.46 -6.77 -5.73
CA LEU A 98 -11.77 -7.32 -5.34
C LEU A 98 -11.92 -7.36 -3.82
N ALA A 99 -13.11 -6.98 -3.34
CA ALA A 99 -13.53 -7.25 -1.97
C ALA A 99 -14.12 -8.67 -1.86
N LEU A 100 -13.78 -9.39 -0.80
CA LEU A 100 -14.45 -10.65 -0.47
C LEU A 100 -15.70 -10.40 0.41
N PRO A 101 -16.69 -11.31 0.41
CA PRO A 101 -17.88 -11.17 1.23
C PRO A 101 -17.55 -10.95 2.71
N GLY A 102 -18.25 -9.98 3.33
CA GLY A 102 -18.08 -9.65 4.76
C GLY A 102 -16.93 -8.69 5.08
N LYS A 103 -16.17 -8.20 4.08
CA LYS A 103 -15.05 -7.25 4.30
C LYS A 103 -15.49 -6.05 5.14
N LEU A 104 -16.52 -5.33 4.70
CA LEU A 104 -16.91 -4.08 5.36
C LEU A 104 -17.45 -4.34 6.78
N GLN A 105 -18.31 -5.34 6.95
CA GLN A 105 -18.84 -5.70 8.27
C GLN A 105 -17.71 -6.06 9.25
N ARG A 106 -16.80 -6.94 8.83
CA ARG A 106 -15.72 -7.41 9.68
C ARG A 106 -14.75 -6.30 10.12
N GLN A 107 -14.45 -5.34 9.21
CA GLN A 107 -13.59 -4.21 9.53
C GLN A 107 -14.27 -3.21 10.46
N VAL A 108 -15.56 -2.93 10.27
CA VAL A 108 -16.35 -2.06 11.16
C VAL A 108 -16.46 -2.67 12.55
N ASP A 109 -16.82 -3.96 12.66
CA ASP A 109 -16.90 -4.67 13.95
C ASP A 109 -15.56 -4.61 14.70
N TYR A 110 -14.45 -4.69 13.95
CA TYR A 110 -13.12 -4.59 14.55
C TYR A 110 -12.88 -3.19 15.12
N LEU A 111 -13.05 -2.14 14.31
CA LEU A 111 -12.83 -0.75 14.75
C LEU A 111 -13.77 -0.33 15.88
N ASP A 112 -15.04 -0.73 15.84
CA ASP A 112 -16.01 -0.44 16.90
C ASP A 112 -15.64 -1.09 18.24
N THR A 113 -14.95 -2.23 18.22
CA THR A 113 -14.51 -2.96 19.43
C THR A 113 -13.08 -2.64 19.87
N HIS A 114 -12.28 -1.94 19.03
CA HIS A 114 -10.89 -1.59 19.29
C HIS A 114 -10.66 -0.08 19.17
N PRO A 115 -11.13 0.73 20.13
CA PRO A 115 -11.12 2.20 20.03
C PRO A 115 -9.72 2.82 19.96
N GLY A 116 -8.66 2.07 20.28
CA GLY A 116 -7.27 2.50 20.10
C GLY A 116 -6.71 2.25 18.69
N CYS A 117 -7.43 1.49 17.86
CA CYS A 117 -7.04 1.22 16.49
C CYS A 117 -7.41 2.40 15.58
N THR A 118 -6.41 3.06 15.03
CA THR A 118 -6.62 4.15 14.05
C THR A 118 -6.86 3.61 12.66
N LEU A 119 -6.11 2.59 12.28
CA LEU A 119 -6.16 1.95 10.98
C LEU A 119 -6.09 0.43 11.15
N CYS A 120 -7.11 -0.28 10.66
CA CYS A 120 -7.03 -1.72 10.50
C CYS A 120 -6.80 -2.10 9.05
N TYR A 121 -6.13 -3.23 8.84
CA TYR A 121 -5.97 -3.84 7.53
C TYR A 121 -6.17 -5.35 7.62
N HIS A 122 -6.64 -5.95 6.55
CA HIS A 122 -6.87 -7.39 6.51
C HIS A 122 -5.86 -8.10 5.61
N GLU A 123 -5.81 -9.44 5.72
CA GLU A 123 -5.06 -10.26 4.76
C GLU A 123 -5.68 -10.15 3.36
N ALA A 124 -4.84 -10.15 2.33
CA ALA A 124 -5.28 -10.17 0.94
C ALA A 124 -4.70 -11.38 0.19
N GLU A 125 -5.52 -12.02 -0.63
CA GLU A 125 -5.07 -13.04 -1.57
C GLU A 125 -4.51 -12.38 -2.82
N MET A 126 -3.20 -12.48 -3.04
CA MET A 126 -2.60 -12.09 -4.32
C MET A 126 -2.90 -13.16 -5.36
N PHE A 127 -3.52 -12.77 -6.48
CA PHE A 127 -3.91 -13.71 -7.53
C PHE A 127 -3.46 -13.23 -8.91
N ASP A 128 -3.23 -14.20 -9.79
CA ASP A 128 -2.87 -13.95 -11.18
C ASP A 128 -4.11 -13.60 -12.00
N ASP A 129 -4.05 -12.50 -12.76
CA ASP A 129 -5.18 -12.01 -13.56
C ASP A 129 -5.59 -12.92 -14.73
N GLU A 130 -4.65 -13.70 -15.27
CA GLU A 130 -4.91 -14.56 -16.41
C GLU A 130 -5.44 -15.94 -16.01
N THR A 131 -4.92 -16.49 -14.91
CA THR A 131 -5.25 -17.86 -14.44
C THR A 131 -6.26 -17.87 -13.31
N ASP A 132 -6.53 -16.73 -12.67
CA ASP A 132 -7.31 -16.58 -11.43
C ASP A 132 -6.75 -17.38 -10.23
N GLU A 133 -5.56 -17.95 -10.37
CA GLU A 133 -4.92 -18.72 -9.30
C GLU A 133 -4.31 -17.82 -8.22
N ARG A 134 -4.42 -18.25 -6.96
CA ARG A 134 -3.76 -17.57 -5.85
C ARG A 134 -2.26 -17.78 -5.92
N ILE A 135 -1.51 -16.67 -6.00
CA ILE A 135 -0.05 -16.66 -5.99
C ILE A 135 0.47 -16.82 -4.55
N LYS A 136 -0.06 -16.00 -3.61
CA LYS A 136 0.37 -15.98 -2.20
C LYS A 136 -0.62 -15.16 -1.35
N LEU A 137 -0.43 -15.17 -0.04
CA LEU A 137 -1.01 -14.20 0.88
C LEU A 137 -0.11 -12.94 0.93
N PHE A 138 -0.71 -11.76 0.94
CA PHE A 138 0.06 -10.52 0.82
C PHE A 138 0.92 -10.26 2.05
N THR A 139 0.32 -10.29 3.24
CA THR A 139 1.00 -9.97 4.50
C THR A 139 1.72 -11.18 5.10
N ARG A 140 1.07 -12.34 5.17
CA ARG A 140 1.65 -13.54 5.82
C ARG A 140 2.83 -14.12 5.06
N ASP A 141 2.82 -14.02 3.71
CA ASP A 141 3.93 -14.48 2.88
C ASP A 141 4.91 -13.34 2.54
N TYR A 142 4.82 -12.21 3.25
CA TYR A 142 5.81 -11.15 3.13
C TYR A 142 7.13 -11.60 3.77
N TYR A 143 8.26 -11.25 3.16
CA TYR A 143 9.57 -11.74 3.57
C TYR A 143 9.99 -11.42 5.01
N ASN A 144 9.35 -10.43 5.62
CA ASN A 144 9.56 -10.02 7.01
C ASN A 144 8.34 -10.24 7.91
N ALA A 145 7.38 -11.07 7.49
CA ALA A 145 6.14 -11.31 8.23
C ALA A 145 6.37 -11.78 9.67
N HIS A 146 7.48 -12.48 9.92
CA HIS A 146 7.86 -12.96 11.27
C HIS A 146 8.19 -11.84 12.28
N TYR A 147 8.39 -10.60 11.81
CA TYR A 147 8.54 -9.42 12.68
C TYR A 147 7.20 -8.71 12.97
N LEU A 148 6.13 -9.06 12.26
CA LEU A 148 4.86 -8.36 12.34
C LEU A 148 3.96 -8.96 13.40
N GLY A 149 3.48 -8.12 14.32
CA GLY A 149 2.46 -8.49 15.30
C GLY A 149 1.04 -8.21 14.81
N PRO A 150 0.03 -8.67 15.54
CA PRO A 150 -1.37 -8.36 15.22
C PRO A 150 -1.73 -6.90 15.52
N VAL A 151 -1.03 -6.25 16.45
CA VAL A 151 -1.20 -4.84 16.81
C VAL A 151 0.16 -4.18 16.74
N MET A 152 0.27 -3.14 15.94
CA MET A 152 1.52 -2.44 15.67
C MET A 152 1.32 -0.91 15.73
N THR A 153 2.39 -0.17 15.49
CA THR A 153 2.36 1.28 15.42
C THR A 153 2.96 1.76 14.11
N ARG A 154 2.95 3.06 13.88
CA ARG A 154 3.62 3.71 12.73
C ARG A 154 5.07 3.29 12.56
N GLU A 155 5.77 3.07 13.67
CA GLU A 155 7.18 2.66 13.69
C GLU A 155 7.41 1.30 13.02
N ALA A 156 6.44 0.38 13.09
CA ALA A 156 6.51 -0.89 12.37
C ALA A 156 6.46 -0.68 10.85
N LEU A 157 5.60 0.22 10.35
CA LEU A 157 5.58 0.58 8.92
C LEU A 157 6.93 1.14 8.49
N ILE A 158 7.46 2.14 9.21
CA ILE A 158 8.74 2.76 8.88
C ILE A 158 9.84 1.71 8.83
N ARG A 159 9.93 0.83 9.84
CA ARG A 159 11.03 -0.13 9.99
C ARG A 159 10.93 -1.31 9.04
N PHE A 160 9.73 -1.86 8.82
CA PHE A 160 9.53 -3.13 8.11
C PHE A 160 9.00 -2.97 6.68
N GLY A 161 8.65 -1.74 6.27
CA GLY A 161 8.33 -1.42 4.89
C GLY A 161 6.89 -1.71 4.47
N VAL A 162 6.69 -2.03 3.20
CA VAL A 162 5.38 -2.10 2.53
C VAL A 162 4.75 -3.48 2.72
N PHE A 163 4.21 -3.77 3.90
CA PHE A 163 3.52 -5.03 4.20
C PHE A 163 1.99 -4.91 4.27
N VAL A 164 1.45 -3.68 4.19
CA VAL A 164 0.01 -3.40 4.14
C VAL A 164 -0.40 -3.25 2.69
N ASN A 165 -1.40 -4.01 2.25
CA ASN A 165 -2.00 -3.84 0.94
C ASN A 165 -2.95 -2.65 0.95
N ALA A 166 -2.87 -1.75 -0.03
CA ALA A 166 -3.70 -0.54 -0.12
C ALA A 166 -5.21 -0.86 -0.07
N SER A 167 -5.64 -1.88 -0.80
CA SER A 167 -7.06 -2.29 -0.87
C SER A 167 -7.57 -3.00 0.38
N SER A 168 -6.72 -3.19 1.39
CA SER A 168 -7.09 -3.89 2.64
C SER A 168 -7.43 -2.96 3.79
N ILE A 169 -7.19 -1.66 3.69
CA ILE A 169 -7.31 -0.74 4.82
C ILE A 169 -8.73 -0.26 5.08
N MET A 170 -8.99 0.02 6.37
CA MET A 170 -10.08 0.86 6.85
C MET A 170 -9.60 1.68 8.05
N PHE A 171 -9.98 2.97 8.09
CA PHE A 171 -9.53 3.88 9.13
C PHE A 171 -10.63 4.89 9.51
N HIS A 172 -10.49 5.52 10.68
CA HIS A 172 -11.41 6.56 11.13
C HIS A 172 -11.27 7.82 10.28
N ARG A 173 -12.39 8.44 9.90
CA ARG A 173 -12.39 9.78 9.32
C ARG A 173 -11.98 10.80 10.38
N TYR A 174 -11.10 11.73 10.02
CA TYR A 174 -10.65 12.83 10.88
C TYR A 174 -10.42 14.09 10.07
N ASP A 175 -10.42 15.25 10.74
CA ASP A 175 -10.19 16.54 10.10
C ASP A 175 -8.73 16.65 9.63
N GLY A 176 -8.53 17.12 8.40
CA GLY A 176 -7.19 17.22 7.81
C GLY A 176 -6.64 15.93 7.20
N MET A 177 -7.43 14.84 7.08
CA MET A 177 -6.98 13.56 6.51
C MET A 177 -6.41 13.67 5.09
N ALA A 178 -6.77 14.71 4.33
CA ALA A 178 -6.19 14.95 3.01
C ALA A 178 -4.70 15.34 3.07
N ASP A 179 -4.22 15.83 4.22
CA ASP A 179 -2.81 16.17 4.42
C ASP A 179 -1.93 14.92 4.57
N ALA A 180 -2.54 13.75 4.79
CA ALA A 180 -1.85 12.47 4.75
C ALA A 180 -1.44 12.04 3.33
N ILE A 181 -1.96 12.67 2.27
CA ILE A 181 -1.58 12.38 0.89
C ILE A 181 -0.39 13.25 0.46
N ASP A 182 0.76 12.63 0.28
CA ASP A 182 1.97 13.32 -0.21
C ASP A 182 2.02 13.35 -1.74
N GLU A 183 1.70 14.49 -2.35
CA GLU A 183 1.76 14.70 -3.81
C GLU A 183 3.21 14.67 -4.37
N GLY A 184 4.23 14.68 -3.52
CA GLY A 184 5.61 14.53 -3.93
C GLY A 184 5.99 13.09 -4.30
N CYS A 185 5.22 12.09 -3.82
CA CYS A 185 5.37 10.69 -4.21
C CYS A 185 4.68 10.42 -5.55
N LYS A 186 5.26 9.53 -6.38
CA LYS A 186 4.80 9.31 -7.76
C LYS A 186 4.44 7.86 -8.07
N ILE A 187 5.03 6.90 -7.40
CA ILE A 187 4.85 5.47 -7.64
C ILE A 187 4.32 4.76 -6.40
N ILE A 188 4.96 4.98 -5.25
CA ILE A 188 4.52 4.43 -3.97
C ILE A 188 3.75 5.51 -3.24
N LEU A 189 2.43 5.42 -3.25
CA LEU A 189 1.55 6.40 -2.60
C LEU A 189 0.89 5.87 -1.32
N ASP A 190 0.64 4.58 -1.25
CA ASP A 190 0.00 3.90 -0.12
C ASP A 190 0.88 3.92 1.15
N TYR A 191 2.14 3.54 1.03
CA TYR A 191 3.06 3.49 2.16
C TYR A 191 3.27 4.85 2.85
N PRO A 192 3.60 5.97 2.14
CA PRO A 192 3.64 7.28 2.75
C PRO A 192 2.29 7.72 3.33
N TRP A 193 1.18 7.38 2.67
CA TRP A 193 -0.16 7.66 3.18
C TRP A 193 -0.44 6.98 4.51
N HIS A 194 -0.12 5.69 4.64
CA HIS A 194 -0.33 4.97 5.91
C HIS A 194 0.51 5.56 7.05
N ILE A 195 1.77 5.91 6.79
CA ILE A 195 2.65 6.56 7.77
C ILE A 195 2.09 7.92 8.19
N LEU A 196 1.69 8.77 7.24
CA LEU A 196 1.14 10.09 7.52
C LEU A 196 -0.23 10.00 8.20
N ASN A 197 -1.09 9.05 7.82
CA ASN A 197 -2.38 8.82 8.47
C ASN A 197 -2.18 8.53 9.97
N LEU A 198 -1.29 7.59 10.32
CA LEU A 198 -0.96 7.27 11.71
C LEU A 198 -0.18 8.38 12.43
N SER A 199 0.43 9.30 11.69
CA SER A 199 1.11 10.48 12.27
C SER A 199 0.15 11.57 12.62
N LEU A 200 -0.85 11.84 11.77
CA LEU A 200 -1.87 12.88 11.94
C LEU A 200 -3.00 12.43 12.88
N ASN A 201 -3.31 11.14 12.88
CA ASN A 201 -4.30 10.53 13.77
C ASN A 201 -3.65 9.35 14.52
N PRO A 202 -2.90 9.61 15.62
CA PRO A 202 -2.14 8.60 16.33
C PRO A 202 -3.00 7.50 16.94
N GLY A 203 -2.53 6.26 16.84
CA GLY A 203 -3.14 5.05 17.41
C GLY A 203 -2.44 3.82 16.88
N THR A 204 -3.09 2.68 16.90
CA THR A 204 -2.51 1.43 16.42
C THR A 204 -2.87 1.12 14.96
N LEU A 205 -2.02 0.30 14.36
CA LEU A 205 -2.19 -0.36 13.07
C LEU A 205 -2.45 -1.84 13.33
N ASP A 206 -3.68 -2.28 13.13
CA ASP A 206 -4.10 -3.60 13.55
C ASP A 206 -4.37 -4.53 12.36
N PHE A 207 -3.88 -5.76 12.46
CA PHE A 207 -4.00 -6.77 11.43
C PHE A 207 -5.18 -7.72 11.69
N ILE A 208 -6.11 -7.79 10.73
CA ILE A 208 -7.18 -8.78 10.68
C ILE A 208 -6.68 -9.95 9.84
N PRO A 209 -6.42 -11.14 10.43
CA PRO A 209 -5.72 -12.23 9.72
C PRO A 209 -6.61 -13.00 8.74
N GLU A 210 -7.81 -12.52 8.47
CA GLU A 210 -8.78 -13.11 7.55
C GLU A 210 -8.57 -12.54 6.14
N PRO A 211 -8.52 -13.37 5.08
CA PRO A 211 -8.57 -12.88 3.70
C PRO A 211 -9.94 -12.24 3.43
N LEU A 212 -9.98 -10.92 3.30
CA LEU A 212 -11.21 -10.15 3.02
C LEU A 212 -11.13 -9.37 1.70
N GLY A 213 -10.08 -9.61 0.91
CA GLY A 213 -9.90 -9.04 -0.41
C GLY A 213 -8.93 -9.85 -1.25
N ARG A 214 -8.99 -9.63 -2.57
CA ARG A 214 -8.08 -10.21 -3.53
C ARG A 214 -7.32 -9.10 -4.25
N TYR A 215 -5.99 -9.13 -4.16
CA TYR A 215 -5.08 -8.22 -4.84
C TYR A 215 -4.68 -8.78 -6.19
N ARG A 216 -5.06 -8.08 -7.26
CA ARG A 216 -4.82 -8.52 -8.63
C ARG A 216 -3.39 -8.25 -9.07
N PHE A 217 -2.72 -9.30 -9.53
CA PHE A 217 -1.40 -9.18 -10.16
C PHE A 217 -1.53 -9.20 -11.67
N HIS A 218 -1.17 -8.10 -12.32
CA HIS A 218 -1.10 -8.01 -13.78
C HIS A 218 0.07 -7.13 -14.22
N THR A 219 0.53 -7.31 -15.46
CA THR A 219 1.75 -6.68 -15.97
C THR A 219 1.67 -5.17 -16.15
N GLN A 220 0.47 -4.60 -16.19
CA GLN A 220 0.23 -3.17 -16.35
C GLN A 220 -0.03 -2.44 -15.02
N SER A 221 -0.14 -3.15 -13.88
CA SER A 221 -0.24 -2.53 -12.58
C SER A 221 1.02 -1.74 -12.22
N PHE A 222 0.92 -0.82 -11.25
CA PHE A 222 2.08 -0.07 -10.77
C PHE A 222 3.24 -1.00 -10.38
N GLY A 223 2.95 -2.05 -9.62
CA GLY A 223 3.93 -3.06 -9.21
C GLY A 223 4.50 -3.85 -10.39
N GLY A 224 3.66 -4.26 -11.34
CA GLY A 224 4.06 -4.99 -12.54
C GLY A 224 5.02 -4.17 -13.42
N GLN A 225 4.73 -2.89 -13.61
CA GLN A 225 5.61 -1.97 -14.37
C GLN A 225 6.92 -1.67 -13.63
N THR A 226 6.88 -1.50 -12.30
CA THR A 226 8.07 -1.19 -11.49
C THR A 226 9.07 -2.33 -11.48
N ARG A 227 8.61 -3.58 -11.60
CA ARG A 227 9.50 -4.75 -11.72
C ARG A 227 10.32 -4.77 -13.01
N LYS A 228 9.89 -4.05 -14.06
CA LYS A 228 10.50 -4.06 -15.39
C LYS A 228 11.30 -2.79 -15.72
N SER A 229 11.28 -1.76 -14.86
CA SER A 229 11.94 -0.48 -15.12
C SER A 229 12.84 -0.06 -13.97
N ALA A 230 14.13 0.13 -14.28
CA ALA A 230 15.12 0.63 -13.34
C ALA A 230 14.78 2.05 -12.85
N GLU A 231 14.33 2.94 -13.75
CA GLU A 231 13.94 4.30 -13.40
C GLU A 231 12.74 4.31 -12.45
N ARG A 232 11.73 3.45 -12.70
CA ARG A 232 10.59 3.33 -11.79
C ARG A 232 11.01 2.75 -10.44
N ARG A 233 12.01 1.85 -10.40
CA ARG A 233 12.54 1.31 -9.14
C ARG A 233 13.28 2.39 -8.35
N GLU A 234 14.06 3.24 -9.01
CA GLU A 234 14.71 4.40 -8.36
C GLU A 234 13.68 5.40 -7.85
N GLN A 235 12.65 5.71 -8.64
CA GLN A 235 11.56 6.58 -8.18
C GLN A 235 10.81 5.97 -6.99
N SER A 236 10.55 4.66 -7.00
CA SER A 236 9.95 3.96 -5.86
C SER A 236 10.81 4.07 -4.60
N LEU A 237 12.13 3.90 -4.73
CA LEU A 237 13.05 4.11 -3.62
C LEU A 237 12.97 5.55 -3.09
N HIS A 238 12.95 6.54 -3.99
CA HIS A 238 12.81 7.93 -3.61
C HIS A 238 11.51 8.18 -2.81
N ASP A 239 10.38 7.62 -3.26
CA ASP A 239 9.09 7.76 -2.57
C ASP A 239 9.13 7.12 -1.17
N LEU A 240 9.76 5.94 -1.03
CA LEU A 240 9.92 5.25 0.25
C LEU A 240 10.82 6.02 1.23
N LEU A 241 11.93 6.60 0.75
CA LEU A 241 12.81 7.42 1.57
C LEU A 241 12.11 8.73 2.00
N ARG A 242 11.35 9.35 1.08
CA ARG A 242 10.53 10.52 1.37
C ARG A 242 9.48 10.24 2.44
N ALA A 243 8.88 9.05 2.45
CA ALA A 243 7.94 8.64 3.50
C ALA A 243 8.63 8.59 4.88
N CYS A 244 9.88 8.11 4.95
CA CYS A 244 10.68 8.14 6.19
C CYS A 244 10.99 9.59 6.62
N ASP A 245 11.32 10.49 5.66
CA ASP A 245 11.58 11.90 5.94
C ASP A 245 10.30 12.61 6.43
N ASN A 246 9.13 12.31 5.85
CA ASN A 246 7.84 12.79 6.32
C ASN A 246 7.57 12.35 7.76
N ALA A 247 7.87 11.09 8.12
CA ALA A 247 7.72 10.60 9.48
C ALA A 247 8.57 11.39 10.50
N ALA A 248 9.75 11.85 10.11
CA ALA A 248 10.62 12.67 10.95
C ALA A 248 9.98 14.00 11.34
N MET A 249 9.08 14.57 10.52
CA MET A 249 8.36 15.80 10.84
C MET A 249 7.31 15.61 11.94
N PHE A 250 6.98 14.37 12.30
CA PHE A 250 5.99 14.00 13.31
C PHE A 250 6.63 13.21 14.47
N ASP A 251 7.83 13.61 14.89
CA ASP A 251 8.54 13.07 16.05
C ASP A 251 8.76 11.55 16.05
N ALA A 252 8.88 10.92 14.85
CA ALA A 252 9.26 9.53 14.76
C ALA A 252 10.71 9.34 15.27
N ASP A 253 10.97 8.21 15.96
CA ASP A 253 12.30 7.91 16.50
C ASP A 253 13.36 7.92 15.40
N PRO A 254 14.41 8.75 15.51
CA PRO A 254 15.48 8.83 14.51
C PRO A 254 16.16 7.47 14.23
N VAL A 255 16.23 6.58 15.23
CA VAL A 255 16.79 5.23 15.06
C VAL A 255 15.88 4.40 14.16
N ILE A 256 14.57 4.44 14.37
CA ILE A 256 13.59 3.73 13.53
C ILE A 256 13.60 4.28 12.10
N ILE A 257 13.71 5.59 11.93
CA ILE A 257 13.83 6.23 10.60
C ILE A 257 15.08 5.72 9.89
N ALA A 258 16.24 5.74 10.55
CA ALA A 258 17.50 5.25 9.98
C ALA A 258 17.41 3.77 9.59
N GLN A 259 16.78 2.94 10.43
CA GLN A 259 16.53 1.52 10.15
C GLN A 259 15.63 1.33 8.93
N GLY A 260 14.54 2.09 8.82
CA GLY A 260 13.63 2.06 7.68
C GLY A 260 14.32 2.47 6.37
N ARG A 261 15.06 3.58 6.39
CA ARG A 261 15.85 4.03 5.23
C ARG A 261 16.87 2.98 4.80
N ALA A 262 17.63 2.41 5.77
CA ALA A 262 18.57 1.34 5.51
C ALA A 262 17.90 0.11 4.87
N HIS A 263 16.73 -0.28 5.36
CA HIS A 263 15.94 -1.37 4.80
C HIS A 263 15.52 -1.09 3.35
N HIS A 264 15.06 0.13 3.03
CA HIS A 264 14.65 0.49 1.67
C HIS A 264 15.84 0.51 0.69
N TYR A 265 17.00 1.04 1.10
CA TYR A 265 18.24 0.95 0.31
C TYR A 265 18.64 -0.51 0.06
N TYR A 266 18.61 -1.34 1.10
CA TYR A 266 18.90 -2.77 0.98
C TYR A 266 17.96 -3.48 0.00
N SER A 267 16.66 -3.26 0.13
CA SER A 267 15.66 -3.85 -0.78
C SER A 267 15.87 -3.43 -2.24
N ALA A 268 16.23 -2.17 -2.47
CA ALA A 268 16.57 -1.67 -3.81
C ALA A 268 17.90 -2.26 -4.32
N ALA A 269 18.91 -2.40 -3.47
CA ALA A 269 20.16 -3.04 -3.84
C ALA A 269 19.94 -4.46 -4.36
N LEU A 270 19.13 -5.27 -3.68
CA LEU A 270 18.81 -6.63 -4.11
C LEU A 270 18.07 -6.68 -5.46
N TYR A 271 17.23 -5.69 -5.75
CA TYR A 271 16.61 -5.57 -7.07
C TYR A 271 17.67 -5.37 -8.16
N PHE A 272 18.59 -4.41 -7.99
CA PHE A 272 19.63 -4.13 -8.99
C PHE A 272 20.64 -5.28 -9.13
N LEU A 273 20.94 -5.98 -8.04
CA LEU A 273 21.72 -7.21 -8.10
C LEU A 273 21.11 -8.27 -9.03
N ARG A 274 19.77 -8.47 -8.95
CA ARG A 274 19.05 -9.39 -9.84
C ARG A 274 18.96 -8.94 -11.30
N GLN A 275 19.21 -7.66 -11.56
CA GLN A 275 19.31 -7.10 -12.92
C GLN A 275 20.76 -7.03 -13.41
N ASP A 276 21.70 -7.69 -12.73
CA ASP A 276 23.15 -7.67 -13.00
C ASP A 276 23.75 -6.24 -12.97
N ASP A 277 23.08 -5.30 -12.32
CA ASP A 277 23.60 -3.94 -12.09
C ASP A 277 24.41 -3.88 -10.80
N VAL A 278 25.63 -4.41 -10.88
CA VAL A 278 26.57 -4.49 -9.77
C VAL A 278 26.94 -3.12 -9.22
N VAL A 279 27.00 -2.09 -10.07
CA VAL A 279 27.37 -0.73 -9.66
C VAL A 279 26.31 -0.17 -8.73
N ARG A 280 25.03 -0.19 -9.14
CA ARG A 280 23.92 0.26 -8.29
C ARG A 280 23.76 -0.59 -7.03
N PHE A 281 23.90 -1.92 -7.16
CA PHE A 281 23.90 -2.80 -5.98
C PHE A 281 24.93 -2.33 -4.94
N THR A 282 26.19 -2.13 -5.33
CA THR A 282 27.26 -1.74 -4.40
C THR A 282 26.98 -0.38 -3.77
N GLN A 283 26.58 0.60 -4.57
CA GLN A 283 26.24 1.94 -4.08
C GLN A 283 25.11 1.92 -3.05
N LEU A 284 24.04 1.18 -3.34
CA LEU A 284 22.86 1.15 -2.48
C LEU A 284 23.09 0.35 -1.19
N ILE A 285 23.88 -0.73 -1.22
CA ILE A 285 24.22 -1.48 0.00
C ILE A 285 25.14 -0.68 0.92
N GLU A 286 26.03 0.15 0.36
CA GLU A 286 26.87 1.09 1.13
C GLU A 286 26.03 2.20 1.75
N GLN A 287 25.06 2.76 1.01
CA GLN A 287 24.13 3.75 1.55
C GLN A 287 23.27 3.15 2.68
N SER A 288 22.80 1.91 2.52
CA SER A 288 22.06 1.20 3.57
C SER A 288 22.85 1.13 4.88
N ALA A 289 24.13 0.75 4.82
CA ALA A 289 24.98 0.70 6.00
C ALA A 289 25.27 2.11 6.59
N ALA A 290 25.42 3.12 5.73
CA ALA A 290 25.70 4.50 6.15
C ALA A 290 24.54 5.13 6.93
N GLU A 291 23.28 4.81 6.59
CA GLU A 291 22.08 5.32 7.29
C GLU A 291 22.12 4.98 8.78
N VAL A 292 22.49 3.76 9.13
CA VAL A 292 22.48 3.29 10.52
C VAL A 292 23.80 3.46 11.26
N ALA A 293 24.87 3.80 10.57
CA ALA A 293 26.23 3.82 11.14
C ALA A 293 26.38 4.70 12.39
N LYS A 294 25.63 5.81 12.48
CA LYS A 294 25.69 6.75 13.60
C LYS A 294 24.71 6.43 14.72
N LEU A 295 23.52 5.93 14.39
CA LEU A 295 22.41 5.78 15.31
C LEU A 295 22.23 4.34 15.82
N ALA A 296 22.56 3.37 14.98
CA ALA A 296 22.45 1.95 15.29
C ALA A 296 23.67 1.19 14.69
N PRO A 297 24.90 1.42 15.18
CA PRO A 297 26.11 0.80 14.62
C PRO A 297 26.00 -0.72 14.62
N GLY A 298 26.31 -1.35 13.49
CA GLY A 298 26.26 -2.80 13.32
C GLY A 298 24.85 -3.39 13.21
N TRP A 299 23.82 -2.56 13.11
CA TRP A 299 22.46 -3.03 12.85
C TRP A 299 22.32 -3.50 11.39
N PHE A 300 21.66 -4.62 11.22
CA PHE A 300 21.17 -5.14 9.94
C PHE A 300 19.71 -5.51 10.08
N PHE A 301 18.96 -5.37 8.99
CA PHE A 301 17.54 -5.74 8.96
C PHE A 301 17.34 -7.22 9.29
N ASP A 302 18.15 -8.08 8.65
CA ASP A 302 18.20 -9.52 8.86
C ASP A 302 19.58 -10.09 8.47
N GLU A 303 19.74 -11.40 8.57
CA GLU A 303 20.98 -12.10 8.16
C GLU A 303 21.30 -11.93 6.68
N ARG A 304 20.29 -11.80 5.82
CA ARG A 304 20.46 -11.59 4.38
C ARG A 304 21.04 -10.21 4.09
N HIS A 305 20.61 -9.18 4.85
CA HIS A 305 21.18 -7.84 4.78
C HIS A 305 22.66 -7.85 5.20
N GLN A 306 22.97 -8.50 6.32
CA GLN A 306 24.34 -8.66 6.80
C GLN A 306 25.22 -9.40 5.80
N LEU A 307 24.71 -10.46 5.18
CA LEU A 307 25.40 -11.22 4.13
C LEU A 307 25.68 -10.34 2.91
N ALA A 308 24.69 -9.62 2.41
CA ALA A 308 24.86 -8.73 1.26
C ALA A 308 25.93 -7.64 1.53
N TRP A 309 25.93 -7.07 2.74
CA TRP A 309 26.96 -6.12 3.14
C TRP A 309 28.36 -6.75 3.23
N THR A 310 28.46 -7.91 3.88
CA THR A 310 29.74 -8.59 4.09
C THR A 310 30.42 -8.96 2.78
N HIS A 311 29.62 -9.44 1.82
CA HIS A 311 30.11 -9.92 0.52
C HIS A 311 29.89 -8.91 -0.63
N ARG A 312 29.63 -7.62 -0.35
CA ARG A 312 29.32 -6.61 -1.37
C ARG A 312 30.37 -6.46 -2.47
N ALA A 313 31.64 -6.80 -2.17
CA ALA A 313 32.72 -6.82 -3.17
C ALA A 313 32.68 -8.06 -4.10
N HIS A 314 31.82 -9.05 -3.80
CA HIS A 314 31.65 -10.30 -4.55
C HIS A 314 30.17 -10.56 -4.88
N PRO A 315 29.55 -9.77 -5.78
CA PRO A 315 28.11 -9.82 -6.06
C PRO A 315 27.60 -11.20 -6.49
N SER A 316 28.40 -11.96 -7.28
CA SER A 316 28.05 -13.33 -7.68
C SER A 316 27.88 -14.26 -6.47
N GLN A 317 28.71 -14.10 -5.43
CA GLN A 317 28.58 -14.85 -4.18
C GLN A 317 27.28 -14.47 -3.43
N VAL A 318 26.94 -13.19 -3.40
CA VAL A 318 25.67 -12.71 -2.82
C VAL A 318 24.49 -13.32 -3.56
N MET A 319 24.50 -13.29 -4.91
CA MET A 319 23.46 -13.92 -5.74
C MET A 319 23.28 -15.40 -5.43
N GLN A 320 24.37 -16.16 -5.43
CA GLN A 320 24.32 -17.59 -5.16
C GLN A 320 23.78 -17.90 -3.75
N GLN A 321 24.23 -17.17 -2.73
CA GLN A 321 23.82 -17.42 -1.34
C GLN A 321 22.38 -16.97 -1.03
N LEU A 322 21.92 -15.88 -1.64
CA LEU A 322 20.57 -15.35 -1.37
C LEU A 322 19.48 -15.97 -2.25
N PHE A 323 19.82 -16.38 -3.47
CA PHE A 323 18.82 -16.77 -4.47
C PHE A 323 19.05 -18.14 -5.07
N GLY A 324 20.20 -18.80 -4.81
CA GLY A 324 20.54 -20.12 -5.38
C GLY A 324 20.80 -20.10 -6.89
N GLU A 325 20.93 -18.92 -7.50
CA GLU A 325 21.19 -18.72 -8.92
C GLU A 325 22.69 -18.51 -9.12
N ALA A 326 23.29 -19.25 -10.08
CA ALA A 326 24.60 -18.90 -10.61
C ALA A 326 24.46 -17.63 -11.45
N ALA A 327 25.36 -16.67 -11.25
CA ALA A 327 25.44 -15.46 -12.06
C ALA A 327 25.75 -15.76 -13.52
#